data_b28a9bf7ea0ed20c5de8e698256076d0
#
_entry.id   b28a9bf7ea0ed20c5de8e698256076d0
#
_cell.length_a   1.000
_cell.length_b   1.000
_cell.length_c   1.000
_cell.angle_alpha   90.00
_cell.angle_beta   90.00
_cell.angle_gamma   90.00
#
_symmetry.space_group_name_H-M   'P 1'
#
loop_
_entity.id
_entity.type
_entity.pdbx_description
1 polymer ?
#
loop_
_entity_poly.entity_id
_entity_poly.type
_entity_poly.pdbx_seq_one_letter_code
_entity_poly.pdbx_strand_id
1 'polypeptide(L)'
;MRIAVEAHALSQEKLTGVGNVVLHYLNELQGLDTANEYFIYTVDDLKHVAISSPRWRHVSFDYLLKRVHGRVREAWLRLKSENEKNKSVFRSIRILCCRLVKIILGVMDDLVYSVKVAMSLRKNRVDIYLGTSTYFYPYFFLSPVKKAGILYDLVWELYPGTMEFGNKVRMKLFTLRNMKKMDLLISISENTKKDAIELLGLKTRIDAIPLAAEPSIFYPASSTAVSSMRKKYGITKKYILSVCTLEPRKNLKALLQAFRIMQGRRDYQLVLVGMTGWVISDLFKDIASSDVRDNILITGYVPNSELAPLYTGAELFAFPSLYEGFGLPVLEAMQCGCPVITSNSSSIPEVAGDAAIMVDPEDITGLAASMEKVLKNRAFRDSLARKGLKRSKLFSWEKSARALLQSLETLK
;
A
#
# COMPACT_ATOMS: atom_id res chain seq x y z
N MET A 1 -13.06 27.19 -1.91
CA MET A 1 -12.77 26.68 -0.57
C MET A 1 -11.29 26.74 -0.28
N ARG A 2 -10.93 26.69 0.98
CA ARG A 2 -9.55 26.50 1.47
C ARG A 2 -9.41 25.10 2.02
N ILE A 3 -8.62 24.28 1.36
CA ILE A 3 -8.47 22.85 1.67
C ILE A 3 -7.05 22.60 2.20
N ALA A 4 -6.92 22.09 3.41
CA ALA A 4 -5.64 21.61 3.91
C ALA A 4 -5.53 20.12 3.68
N VAL A 5 -4.44 19.68 3.05
CA VAL A 5 -4.17 18.27 2.78
C VAL A 5 -2.96 17.84 3.61
N GLU A 6 -3.13 16.84 4.45
CA GLU A 6 -2.01 16.19 5.12
C GLU A 6 -1.22 15.37 4.10
N ALA A 7 0.06 15.67 3.94
CA ALA A 7 0.92 15.07 2.93
C ALA A 7 2.26 14.61 3.54
N HIS A 8 2.24 14.20 4.81
CA HIS A 8 3.42 13.78 5.55
C HIS A 8 4.20 12.64 4.85
N ALA A 9 3.51 11.74 4.18
CA ALA A 9 4.14 10.66 3.42
C ALA A 9 5.09 11.16 2.32
N LEU A 10 4.88 12.38 1.81
CA LEU A 10 5.70 12.99 0.74
C LEU A 10 7.00 13.66 1.26
N SER A 11 7.19 13.72 2.57
CA SER A 11 8.47 14.16 3.16
C SER A 11 9.50 13.03 3.28
N GLN A 12 9.09 11.78 3.09
CA GLN A 12 9.97 10.62 3.19
C GLN A 12 10.87 10.50 1.95
N GLU A 13 12.06 9.93 2.09
CA GLU A 13 12.97 9.72 0.94
C GLU A 13 12.44 8.69 -0.05
N LYS A 14 11.80 7.64 0.46
CA LYS A 14 11.17 6.61 -0.36
C LYS A 14 9.66 6.63 -0.14
N LEU A 15 8.92 6.75 -1.22
CA LEU A 15 7.47 6.68 -1.15
C LEU A 15 7.00 5.27 -0.80
N THR A 16 6.03 5.21 0.10
CA THR A 16 5.24 4.01 0.38
C THR A 16 4.01 3.98 -0.54
N GLY A 17 3.21 2.91 -0.49
CA GLY A 17 1.92 2.86 -1.21
C GLY A 17 1.01 4.04 -0.90
N VAL A 18 0.92 4.43 0.40
CA VAL A 18 0.16 5.63 0.82
C VAL A 18 0.76 6.90 0.20
N GLY A 19 2.10 7.04 0.23
CA GLY A 19 2.77 8.20 -0.38
C GLY A 19 2.50 8.33 -1.87
N ASN A 20 2.48 7.23 -2.61
CA ASN A 20 2.14 7.25 -4.04
C ASN A 20 0.69 7.69 -4.27
N VAL A 21 -0.28 7.24 -3.46
CA VAL A 21 -1.67 7.69 -3.58
C VAL A 21 -1.79 9.20 -3.37
N VAL A 22 -1.15 9.72 -2.32
CA VAL A 22 -1.16 11.16 -2.03
C VAL A 22 -0.50 11.95 -3.15
N LEU A 23 0.64 11.46 -3.68
CA LEU A 23 1.36 12.06 -4.80
C LEU A 23 0.44 12.21 -6.03
N HIS A 24 -0.23 11.13 -6.41
CA HIS A 24 -1.11 11.16 -7.58
C HIS A 24 -2.32 12.07 -7.38
N TYR A 25 -2.96 12.02 -6.21
CA TYR A 25 -4.05 12.96 -5.93
C TYR A 25 -3.60 14.42 -6.03
N LEU A 26 -2.44 14.78 -5.46
CA LEU A 26 -1.96 16.16 -5.51
C LEU A 26 -1.58 16.58 -6.92
N ASN A 27 -0.94 15.71 -7.70
CA ASN A 27 -0.59 16.02 -9.09
C ASN A 27 -1.82 16.26 -9.94
N GLU A 28 -2.83 15.40 -9.85
CA GLU A 28 -4.07 15.56 -10.61
C GLU A 28 -4.87 16.80 -10.17
N LEU A 29 -5.01 17.01 -8.86
CA LEU A 29 -5.74 18.17 -8.33
C LEU A 29 -5.12 19.51 -8.74
N GLN A 30 -3.79 19.60 -8.88
CA GLN A 30 -3.14 20.82 -9.37
C GLN A 30 -3.58 21.19 -10.78
N GLY A 31 -3.83 20.21 -11.65
CA GLY A 31 -4.32 20.42 -13.01
C GLY A 31 -5.84 20.62 -13.09
N LEU A 32 -6.59 19.92 -12.24
CA LEU A 32 -8.05 19.86 -12.31
C LEU A 32 -8.75 20.99 -11.57
N ASP A 33 -8.21 21.42 -10.43
CA ASP A 33 -8.88 22.37 -9.55
C ASP A 33 -8.23 23.76 -9.60
N THR A 34 -8.87 24.64 -10.35
CA THR A 34 -8.45 26.05 -10.47
C THR A 34 -9.23 27.00 -9.56
N ALA A 35 -10.22 26.50 -8.80
CA ALA A 35 -11.13 27.30 -7.98
C ALA A 35 -10.73 27.38 -6.51
N ASN A 36 -10.19 26.29 -5.94
CA ASN A 36 -9.88 26.18 -4.52
C ASN A 36 -8.42 26.57 -4.19
N GLU A 37 -8.17 26.94 -2.93
CA GLU A 37 -6.83 27.15 -2.39
C GLU A 37 -6.41 25.93 -1.58
N TYR A 38 -5.15 25.49 -1.73
CA TYR A 38 -4.63 24.31 -1.06
C TYR A 38 -3.47 24.64 -0.12
N PHE A 39 -3.48 24.03 1.07
CA PHE A 39 -2.42 24.09 2.05
C PHE A 39 -1.88 22.68 2.25
N ILE A 40 -0.66 22.41 1.76
CA ILE A 40 -0.04 21.10 1.82
C ILE A 40 0.76 21.00 3.11
N TYR A 41 0.25 20.21 4.04
CA TYR A 41 0.81 20.07 5.40
C TYR A 41 1.73 18.87 5.47
N THR A 42 2.98 19.10 5.86
CA THR A 42 4.00 18.06 6.00
C THR A 42 4.71 18.19 7.34
N VAL A 43 5.43 17.15 7.71
CA VAL A 43 6.52 17.21 8.66
C VAL A 43 7.80 17.17 7.85
N ASP A 44 8.67 18.14 7.99
CA ASP A 44 9.82 18.38 7.13
C ASP A 44 9.45 18.86 5.69
N ASP A 45 10.46 18.96 4.82
CA ASP A 45 10.30 19.47 3.46
C ASP A 45 9.53 18.52 2.55
N LEU A 46 8.81 19.08 1.61
CA LEU A 46 8.12 18.35 0.55
C LEU A 46 9.13 17.90 -0.51
N LYS A 47 9.21 16.60 -0.79
CA LYS A 47 10.27 16.05 -1.66
C LYS A 47 9.81 15.62 -3.05
N HIS A 48 8.58 15.14 -3.21
CA HIS A 48 8.16 14.42 -4.41
C HIS A 48 7.16 15.17 -5.29
N VAL A 49 6.65 16.32 -4.82
CA VAL A 49 5.70 17.15 -5.54
C VAL A 49 6.25 18.55 -5.70
N ALA A 50 6.25 19.05 -6.92
CA ALA A 50 6.47 20.47 -7.19
C ALA A 50 5.14 21.22 -7.06
N ILE A 51 5.12 22.29 -6.29
CA ILE A 51 3.97 23.19 -6.21
C ILE A 51 4.12 24.22 -7.33
N SER A 52 3.31 24.09 -8.36
CA SER A 52 3.33 24.96 -9.55
C SER A 52 2.21 26.02 -9.53
N SER A 53 1.14 25.78 -8.78
CA SER A 53 0.00 26.68 -8.72
C SER A 53 0.17 27.76 -7.63
N PRO A 54 -0.08 29.04 -7.91
CA PRO A 54 -0.03 30.10 -6.90
C PRO A 54 -1.10 29.98 -5.82
N ARG A 55 -2.11 29.12 -6.04
CA ARG A 55 -3.16 28.81 -5.07
C ARG A 55 -2.76 27.71 -4.08
N TRP A 56 -1.57 27.14 -4.24
CA TRP A 56 -1.06 26.07 -3.43
C TRP A 56 0.07 26.59 -2.53
N ARG A 57 0.03 26.24 -1.27
CA ARG A 57 1.03 26.65 -0.26
C ARG A 57 1.51 25.46 0.52
N HIS A 58 2.82 25.30 0.59
CA HIS A 58 3.43 24.31 1.48
C HIS A 58 3.56 24.89 2.90
N VAL A 59 3.18 24.09 3.90
CA VAL A 59 3.27 24.42 5.32
C VAL A 59 3.94 23.25 6.03
N SER A 60 5.17 23.42 6.47
CA SER A 60 5.90 22.40 7.20
C SER A 60 5.79 22.61 8.72
N PHE A 61 5.79 21.50 9.45
CA PHE A 61 5.78 21.46 10.91
C PHE A 61 6.94 20.59 11.40
N ASP A 62 7.76 21.13 12.31
CA ASP A 62 8.80 20.32 12.96
C ASP A 62 8.22 19.49 14.10
N TYR A 63 8.67 18.26 14.22
CA TYR A 63 8.47 17.47 15.45
C TYR A 63 9.31 18.05 16.58
N LEU A 64 8.65 18.30 17.73
CA LEU A 64 9.31 18.86 18.91
C LEU A 64 10.43 17.93 19.42
N LEU A 65 10.19 16.63 19.39
CA LEU A 65 11.05 15.62 20.00
C LEU A 65 11.88 14.81 18.99
N LYS A 66 12.02 15.28 17.73
CA LYS A 66 12.72 14.57 16.65
C LYS A 66 14.11 14.05 17.05
N ARG A 67 14.90 14.89 17.75
CA ARG A 67 16.25 14.50 18.21
C ARG A 67 16.21 13.42 19.30
N VAL A 68 15.23 13.51 20.21
CA VAL A 68 15.05 12.54 21.29
C VAL A 68 14.60 11.19 20.74
N HIS A 69 13.66 11.21 19.77
CA HIS A 69 13.23 10.03 19.04
C HIS A 69 14.40 9.30 18.37
N GLY A 70 15.29 10.04 17.70
CA GLY A 70 16.48 9.48 17.07
C GLY A 70 17.35 8.73 18.07
N ARG A 71 17.70 9.36 19.19
CA ARG A 71 18.52 8.74 20.24
C ARG A 71 17.86 7.50 20.88
N VAL A 72 16.57 7.56 21.17
CA VAL A 72 15.83 6.41 21.73
C VAL A 72 15.74 5.26 20.73
N ARG A 73 15.56 5.56 19.44
CA ARG A 73 15.56 4.54 18.37
C ARG A 73 16.91 3.85 18.25
N GLU A 74 17.99 4.60 18.23
CA GLU A 74 19.36 4.05 18.18
C GLU A 74 19.66 3.16 19.39
N ALA A 75 19.33 3.63 20.60
CA ALA A 75 19.50 2.84 21.83
C ALA A 75 18.69 1.53 21.77
N TRP A 76 17.44 1.60 21.31
CA TRP A 76 16.60 0.41 21.14
C TRP A 76 17.17 -0.58 20.12
N LEU A 77 17.66 -0.10 18.96
CA LEU A 77 18.27 -0.95 17.93
C LEU A 77 19.51 -1.66 18.45
N ARG A 78 20.40 -0.94 19.17
CA ARG A 78 21.61 -1.51 19.80
C ARG A 78 21.24 -2.60 20.81
N LEU A 79 20.31 -2.30 21.74
CA LEU A 79 19.87 -3.26 22.76
C LEU A 79 19.21 -4.50 22.14
N LYS A 80 18.45 -4.33 21.05
CA LYS A 80 17.82 -5.46 20.35
C LYS A 80 18.85 -6.37 19.71
N SER A 81 19.82 -5.81 18.98
CA SER A 81 20.89 -6.60 18.34
C SER A 81 21.78 -7.33 19.35
N GLU A 82 22.08 -6.71 20.50
CA GLU A 82 22.83 -7.34 21.57
C GLU A 82 22.05 -8.45 22.26
N ASN A 83 20.73 -8.30 22.42
CA ASN A 83 19.88 -9.32 23.05
C ASN A 83 19.63 -10.53 22.15
N GLU A 84 19.69 -10.37 20.83
CA GLU A 84 19.65 -11.47 19.86
C GLU A 84 20.90 -12.35 19.96
N LYS A 85 22.06 -11.75 20.28
CA LYS A 85 23.34 -12.47 20.46
C LYS A 85 23.47 -13.15 21.83
N ASN A 86 22.95 -12.53 22.88
CA ASN A 86 23.05 -13.04 24.25
C ASN A 86 21.83 -12.59 25.07
N LYS A 87 20.86 -13.51 25.23
CA LYS A 87 19.59 -13.26 25.94
C LYS A 87 19.83 -12.96 27.41
N SER A 88 19.36 -11.81 27.89
CA SER A 88 19.43 -11.39 29.28
C SER A 88 18.11 -10.76 29.72
N VAL A 89 17.64 -11.12 30.92
CA VAL A 89 16.41 -10.56 31.51
C VAL A 89 16.53 -9.04 31.67
N PHE A 90 17.66 -8.54 32.12
CA PHE A 90 17.93 -7.09 32.25
C PHE A 90 17.85 -6.37 30.90
N ARG A 91 18.39 -6.96 29.83
CA ARG A 91 18.29 -6.39 28.48
C ARG A 91 16.85 -6.39 27.97
N SER A 92 16.11 -7.47 28.24
CA SER A 92 14.67 -7.53 27.88
C SER A 92 13.85 -6.43 28.56
N ILE A 93 14.11 -6.15 29.85
CA ILE A 93 13.47 -5.03 30.57
C ILE A 93 13.86 -3.69 29.95
N ARG A 94 15.15 -3.46 29.63
CA ARG A 94 15.59 -2.22 28.99
C ARG A 94 14.96 -2.01 27.61
N ILE A 95 14.82 -3.08 26.82
CA ILE A 95 14.12 -3.05 25.53
C ILE A 95 12.64 -2.65 25.72
N LEU A 96 11.98 -3.21 26.74
CA LEU A 96 10.60 -2.88 27.06
C LEU A 96 10.47 -1.40 27.48
N CYS A 97 11.36 -0.90 28.35
CA CYS A 97 11.41 0.50 28.74
C CYS A 97 11.60 1.43 27.52
N CYS A 98 12.56 1.11 26.64
CA CYS A 98 12.76 1.89 25.41
C CYS A 98 11.50 1.88 24.51
N ARG A 99 10.78 0.76 24.43
CA ARG A 99 9.51 0.69 23.69
C ARG A 99 8.44 1.60 24.30
N LEU A 100 8.28 1.58 25.60
CA LEU A 100 7.32 2.43 26.30
C LEU A 100 7.66 3.92 26.13
N VAL A 101 8.92 4.29 26.28
CA VAL A 101 9.39 5.66 26.03
C VAL A 101 9.11 6.08 24.60
N LYS A 102 9.41 5.21 23.60
CA LYS A 102 9.11 5.50 22.18
C LYS A 102 7.61 5.75 21.95
N ILE A 103 6.74 4.96 22.59
CA ILE A 103 5.27 5.14 22.47
C ILE A 103 4.85 6.47 23.08
N ILE A 104 5.31 6.79 24.30
CA ILE A 104 4.98 8.06 24.99
C ILE A 104 5.43 9.25 24.17
N LEU A 105 6.68 9.26 23.69
CA LEU A 105 7.22 10.33 22.86
C LEU A 105 6.41 10.48 21.57
N GLY A 106 6.03 9.35 20.93
CA GLY A 106 5.18 9.38 19.74
C GLY A 106 3.82 10.01 19.98
N VAL A 107 3.17 9.68 21.10
CA VAL A 107 1.89 10.29 21.48
C VAL A 107 2.04 11.78 21.77
N MET A 108 3.12 12.18 22.43
CA MET A 108 3.40 13.61 22.69
C MET A 108 3.63 14.38 21.39
N ASP A 109 4.41 13.85 20.46
CA ASP A 109 4.61 14.48 19.15
C ASP A 109 3.31 14.60 18.37
N ASP A 110 2.46 13.55 18.38
CA ASP A 110 1.15 13.58 17.73
C ASP A 110 0.25 14.67 18.33
N LEU A 111 0.27 14.85 19.67
CA LEU A 111 -0.49 15.90 20.33
C LEU A 111 0.01 17.30 19.95
N VAL A 112 1.33 17.51 20.00
CA VAL A 112 1.94 18.81 19.62
C VAL A 112 1.67 19.10 18.14
N TYR A 113 1.82 18.12 17.27
CA TYR A 113 1.49 18.24 15.85
C TYR A 113 0.02 18.64 15.67
N SER A 114 -0.91 17.97 16.35
CA SER A 114 -2.35 18.30 16.30
C SER A 114 -2.66 19.73 16.71
N VAL A 115 -1.99 20.24 17.75
CA VAL A 115 -2.16 21.65 18.19
C VAL A 115 -1.62 22.61 17.11
N LYS A 116 -0.41 22.36 16.58
CA LYS A 116 0.19 23.21 15.52
C LYS A 116 -0.70 23.22 14.27
N VAL A 117 -1.22 22.06 13.85
CA VAL A 117 -2.16 21.95 12.75
C VAL A 117 -3.42 22.76 13.03
N ALA A 118 -4.04 22.61 14.20
CA ALA A 118 -5.25 23.35 14.57
C ALA A 118 -5.05 24.87 14.54
N MET A 119 -3.91 25.36 15.05
CA MET A 119 -3.56 26.78 14.97
C MET A 119 -3.39 27.25 13.53
N SER A 120 -2.73 26.46 12.69
CA SER A 120 -2.53 26.77 11.27
C SER A 120 -3.84 26.79 10.49
N LEU A 121 -4.74 25.82 10.74
CA LEU A 121 -6.06 25.77 10.12
C LEU A 121 -6.87 27.03 10.41
N ARG A 122 -6.86 27.50 11.67
CA ARG A 122 -7.52 28.75 12.08
C ARG A 122 -6.89 29.97 11.42
N LYS A 123 -5.55 30.09 11.46
CA LYS A 123 -4.80 31.21 10.86
C LYS A 123 -5.08 31.33 9.37
N ASN A 124 -5.12 30.21 8.66
CA ASN A 124 -5.32 30.16 7.21
C ASN A 124 -6.81 30.12 6.82
N ARG A 125 -7.74 30.15 7.78
CA ARG A 125 -9.19 30.06 7.55
C ARG A 125 -9.56 28.89 6.65
N VAL A 126 -9.02 27.70 7.00
CA VAL A 126 -9.27 26.46 6.25
C VAL A 126 -10.70 26.00 6.47
N ASP A 127 -11.38 25.63 5.38
CA ASP A 127 -12.75 25.11 5.39
C ASP A 127 -12.75 23.59 5.62
N ILE A 128 -11.84 22.86 4.94
CA ILE A 128 -11.78 21.39 4.95
C ILE A 128 -10.35 20.94 5.23
N TYR A 129 -10.19 19.99 6.14
CA TYR A 129 -8.95 19.26 6.37
C TYR A 129 -9.08 17.82 5.87
N LEU A 130 -8.21 17.42 4.92
CA LEU A 130 -8.09 16.07 4.40
C LEU A 130 -6.88 15.36 5.04
N GLY A 131 -7.14 14.40 5.91
CA GLY A 131 -6.15 13.49 6.46
C GLY A 131 -5.86 12.35 5.48
N THR A 132 -4.61 12.17 5.10
CA THR A 132 -4.20 11.14 4.15
C THR A 132 -3.37 10.02 4.77
N SER A 133 -3.01 10.14 6.05
CA SER A 133 -2.24 9.10 6.72
C SER A 133 -3.11 7.96 7.23
N THR A 134 -2.54 6.76 7.27
CA THR A 134 -3.17 5.58 7.88
C THR A 134 -3.46 5.79 9.37
N TYR A 135 -2.64 6.60 10.01
CA TYR A 135 -2.84 7.01 11.40
C TYR A 135 -3.51 8.37 11.41
N PHE A 136 -4.83 8.41 11.58
CA PHE A 136 -5.52 9.68 11.81
C PHE A 136 -5.00 10.30 13.10
N TYR A 137 -4.40 11.48 12.99
CA TYR A 137 -3.89 12.21 14.14
C TYR A 137 -5.02 12.59 15.10
N PRO A 138 -4.76 12.76 16.42
CA PRO A 138 -5.78 13.14 17.38
C PRO A 138 -6.27 14.56 17.10
N TYR A 139 -7.40 14.69 16.39
CA TYR A 139 -7.98 15.97 15.96
C TYR A 139 -8.95 16.58 16.99
N PHE A 140 -8.80 16.27 18.26
CA PHE A 140 -9.74 16.75 19.30
C PHE A 140 -9.79 18.27 19.40
N PHE A 141 -8.71 18.95 19.09
CA PHE A 141 -8.58 20.41 19.15
C PHE A 141 -8.98 21.11 17.86
N LEU A 142 -9.30 20.35 16.80
CA LEU A 142 -9.72 20.93 15.55
C LEU A 142 -11.14 21.46 15.69
N SER A 143 -11.25 22.73 15.72
CA SER A 143 -12.42 23.58 15.71
C SER A 143 -13.15 23.51 14.37
N PRO A 144 -14.23 24.16 14.08
CA PRO A 144 -15.34 23.86 13.15
C PRO A 144 -14.96 23.50 11.71
N VAL A 145 -13.68 23.25 11.44
CA VAL A 145 -13.17 22.76 10.13
C VAL A 145 -13.79 21.40 9.82
N LYS A 146 -14.35 21.25 8.64
CA LYS A 146 -14.81 19.95 8.16
C LYS A 146 -13.65 18.99 7.98
N LYS A 147 -13.85 17.73 8.33
CA LYS A 147 -12.79 16.71 8.42
C LYS A 147 -13.10 15.59 7.44
N ALA A 148 -12.23 15.38 6.48
CA ALA A 148 -12.22 14.22 5.62
C ALA A 148 -10.97 13.38 5.89
N GLY A 149 -11.06 12.07 5.64
CA GLY A 149 -9.92 11.16 5.81
C GLY A 149 -9.91 10.05 4.79
N ILE A 150 -8.72 9.60 4.34
CA ILE A 150 -8.57 8.47 3.43
C ILE A 150 -8.40 7.18 4.21
N LEU A 151 -9.24 6.20 3.93
CA LEU A 151 -9.23 4.86 4.51
C LEU A 151 -8.70 3.86 3.49
N TYR A 152 -7.47 3.37 3.73
CA TYR A 152 -6.79 2.46 2.79
C TYR A 152 -7.19 1.01 2.98
N ASP A 153 -7.24 0.52 4.21
CA ASP A 153 -7.60 -0.85 4.55
C ASP A 153 -7.93 -0.99 6.04
N LEU A 154 -8.33 -2.20 6.42
CA LEU A 154 -8.56 -2.60 7.82
C LEU A 154 -7.65 -3.78 8.24
N VAL A 155 -6.45 -3.88 7.65
CA VAL A 155 -5.45 -4.91 7.98
C VAL A 155 -5.15 -4.94 9.47
N TRP A 156 -5.15 -3.78 10.13
CA TRP A 156 -4.90 -3.65 11.57
C TRP A 156 -5.97 -4.31 12.45
N GLU A 157 -7.18 -4.44 11.96
CA GLU A 157 -8.30 -5.11 12.64
C GLU A 157 -8.36 -6.60 12.26
N LEU A 158 -8.30 -6.90 10.96
CA LEU A 158 -8.46 -8.26 10.45
C LEU A 158 -7.20 -9.13 10.65
N TYR A 159 -6.02 -8.54 10.53
CA TYR A 159 -4.73 -9.23 10.66
C TYR A 159 -3.82 -8.59 11.72
N PRO A 160 -4.27 -8.50 12.98
CA PRO A 160 -3.54 -7.79 14.04
C PRO A 160 -2.16 -8.40 14.35
N GLY A 161 -1.92 -9.66 13.96
CA GLY A 161 -0.62 -10.33 14.05
C GLY A 161 0.47 -9.72 13.18
N THR A 162 0.08 -8.97 12.15
CA THR A 162 1.00 -8.39 11.17
C THR A 162 1.54 -7.01 11.54
N MET A 163 1.14 -6.43 12.68
CA MET A 163 1.53 -5.08 13.10
C MET A 163 2.43 -5.05 14.33
N GLU A 164 3.31 -4.06 14.38
CA GLU A 164 4.04 -3.74 15.62
C GLU A 164 3.08 -3.34 16.75
N PHE A 165 3.38 -3.75 17.98
CA PHE A 165 2.55 -3.49 19.15
C PHE A 165 2.22 -2.00 19.37
N GLY A 166 3.21 -1.10 19.19
CA GLY A 166 3.00 0.34 19.32
C GLY A 166 1.99 0.91 18.34
N ASN A 167 2.02 0.44 17.10
CA ASN A 167 1.07 0.84 16.07
C ASN A 167 -0.34 0.34 16.40
N LYS A 168 -0.50 -0.89 16.91
CA LYS A 168 -1.80 -1.40 17.36
C LYS A 168 -2.43 -0.53 18.45
N VAL A 169 -1.63 -0.13 19.45
CA VAL A 169 -2.10 0.72 20.54
C VAL A 169 -2.58 2.07 19.99
N ARG A 170 -1.79 2.71 19.11
CA ARG A 170 -2.17 3.98 18.47
C ARG A 170 -3.44 3.86 17.63
N MET A 171 -3.57 2.79 16.84
CA MET A 171 -4.76 2.53 16.02
C MET A 171 -6.01 2.40 16.89
N LYS A 172 -5.97 1.58 17.94
CA LYS A 172 -7.13 1.37 18.84
C LYS A 172 -7.50 2.62 19.63
N LEU A 173 -6.52 3.37 20.14
CA LEU A 173 -6.78 4.53 20.99
C LEU A 173 -7.24 5.76 20.20
N PHE A 174 -6.69 5.98 19.00
CA PHE A 174 -6.88 7.24 18.28
C PHE A 174 -7.61 7.07 16.96
N THR A 175 -7.21 6.10 16.12
CA THR A 175 -7.70 6.01 14.75
C THR A 175 -9.20 5.77 14.69
N LEU A 176 -9.70 4.73 15.36
CA LEU A 176 -11.14 4.41 15.36
C LEU A 176 -11.98 5.58 15.93
N ARG A 177 -11.51 6.20 17.02
CA ARG A 177 -12.20 7.35 17.63
C ARG A 177 -12.23 8.56 16.68
N ASN A 178 -11.15 8.79 15.95
CA ASN A 178 -11.07 9.88 14.98
C ASN A 178 -11.94 9.59 13.75
N MET A 179 -11.94 8.36 13.23
CA MET A 179 -12.82 7.96 12.13
C MET A 179 -14.29 8.23 12.43
N LYS A 180 -14.75 7.93 13.66
CA LYS A 180 -16.12 8.22 14.12
C LYS A 180 -16.46 9.71 14.21
N LYS A 181 -15.45 10.58 14.18
CA LYS A 181 -15.60 12.05 14.25
C LYS A 181 -15.32 12.76 12.95
N MET A 182 -15.02 12.03 11.89
CA MET A 182 -14.90 12.60 10.54
C MET A 182 -16.27 12.96 9.99
N ASP A 183 -16.33 14.02 9.18
CA ASP A 183 -17.53 14.38 8.41
C ASP A 183 -17.64 13.50 7.16
N LEU A 184 -16.49 13.04 6.64
CA LEU A 184 -16.39 12.19 5.45
C LEU A 184 -15.17 11.26 5.55
N LEU A 185 -15.35 10.01 5.14
CA LEU A 185 -14.25 9.09 4.85
C LEU A 185 -14.23 8.75 3.37
N ILE A 186 -13.05 8.65 2.80
CA ILE A 186 -12.82 8.19 1.44
C ILE A 186 -12.18 6.81 1.54
N SER A 187 -12.92 5.76 1.25
CA SER A 187 -12.35 4.41 1.12
C SER A 187 -11.80 4.20 -0.28
N ILE A 188 -10.77 3.38 -0.41
CA ILE A 188 -10.16 3.09 -1.72
C ILE A 188 -10.84 1.95 -2.49
N SER A 189 -11.87 1.33 -1.90
CA SER A 189 -12.70 0.29 -2.52
C SER A 189 -14.06 0.21 -1.83
N GLU A 190 -15.04 -0.37 -2.50
CA GLU A 190 -16.35 -0.67 -1.88
C GLU A 190 -16.21 -1.72 -0.77
N ASN A 191 -15.30 -2.70 -0.93
CA ASN A 191 -15.03 -3.67 0.13
C ASN A 191 -14.50 -2.99 1.40
N THR A 192 -13.52 -2.09 1.28
CA THR A 192 -12.99 -1.35 2.45
C THR A 192 -14.08 -0.51 3.12
N LYS A 193 -15.00 0.08 2.34
CA LYS A 193 -16.20 0.78 2.88
C LYS A 193 -17.11 -0.19 3.63
N LYS A 194 -17.42 -1.32 3.04
CA LYS A 194 -18.24 -2.36 3.65
C LYS A 194 -17.64 -2.84 4.97
N ASP A 195 -16.36 -3.21 4.96
CA ASP A 195 -15.63 -3.65 6.14
C ASP A 195 -15.65 -2.58 7.25
N ALA A 196 -15.47 -1.30 6.89
CA ALA A 196 -15.50 -0.20 7.85
C ALA A 196 -16.87 -0.04 8.53
N ILE A 197 -17.96 -0.25 7.79
CA ILE A 197 -19.31 -0.20 8.32
C ILE A 197 -19.59 -1.44 9.19
N GLU A 198 -19.30 -2.63 8.69
CA GLU A 198 -19.65 -3.90 9.33
C GLU A 198 -18.77 -4.21 10.55
N LEU A 199 -17.45 -4.05 10.44
CA LEU A 199 -16.51 -4.42 11.49
C LEU A 199 -16.31 -3.32 12.54
N LEU A 200 -16.34 -2.05 12.14
CA LEU A 200 -16.06 -0.93 13.05
C LEU A 200 -17.34 -0.19 13.50
N GLY A 201 -18.49 -0.53 12.93
CA GLY A 201 -19.76 0.12 13.24
C GLY A 201 -19.75 1.62 12.90
N LEU A 202 -19.05 2.02 11.82
CA LEU A 202 -18.97 3.42 11.44
C LEU A 202 -20.31 3.89 10.86
N LYS A 203 -20.78 5.04 11.36
CA LYS A 203 -21.94 5.77 10.85
C LYS A 203 -21.55 7.00 10.05
N THR A 204 -20.25 7.31 10.00
CA THR A 204 -19.69 8.38 9.19
C THR A 204 -19.99 8.10 7.71
N ARG A 205 -20.29 9.12 6.93
CA ARG A 205 -20.40 9.00 5.48
C ARG A 205 -19.07 8.47 4.90
N ILE A 206 -19.15 7.44 4.06
CA ILE A 206 -18.00 6.85 3.38
C ILE A 206 -18.27 6.82 1.88
N ASP A 207 -17.45 7.50 1.11
CA ASP A 207 -17.49 7.45 -0.35
C ASP A 207 -16.35 6.55 -0.84
N ALA A 208 -16.65 5.55 -1.67
CA ALA A 208 -15.64 4.67 -2.23
C ALA A 208 -15.09 5.26 -3.53
N ILE A 209 -13.78 5.48 -3.57
CA ILE A 209 -13.08 6.05 -4.73
C ILE A 209 -11.91 5.13 -5.08
N PRO A 210 -12.01 4.39 -6.19
CA PRO A 210 -10.96 3.45 -6.59
C PRO A 210 -9.66 4.17 -6.95
N LEU A 211 -8.55 3.49 -6.72
CA LEU A 211 -7.23 3.93 -7.13
C LEU A 211 -6.96 3.59 -8.61
N ALA A 212 -5.80 4.00 -9.12
CA ALA A 212 -5.33 3.66 -10.46
C ALA A 212 -3.86 3.24 -10.47
N ALA A 213 -3.44 2.52 -11.50
CA ALA A 213 -2.04 2.33 -11.81
C ALA A 213 -1.56 3.48 -12.70
N GLU A 214 -0.31 3.93 -12.50
CA GLU A 214 0.26 5.06 -13.22
C GLU A 214 0.66 4.68 -14.66
N PRO A 215 0.02 5.25 -15.70
CA PRO A 215 0.29 4.86 -17.09
C PRO A 215 1.71 5.17 -17.59
N SER A 216 2.38 6.15 -16.99
CA SER A 216 3.77 6.49 -17.32
C SER A 216 4.77 5.47 -16.78
N ILE A 217 4.37 4.66 -15.79
CA ILE A 217 5.18 3.63 -15.15
C ILE A 217 4.78 2.23 -15.62
N PHE A 218 3.47 1.95 -15.67
CA PHE A 218 2.91 0.64 -16.00
C PHE A 218 2.31 0.65 -17.41
N TYR A 219 2.97 -0.01 -18.33
CA TYR A 219 2.58 -0.12 -19.74
C TYR A 219 3.20 -1.39 -20.35
N PRO A 220 2.68 -1.90 -21.47
CA PRO A 220 3.31 -3.00 -22.20
C PRO A 220 4.70 -2.58 -22.68
N ALA A 221 5.74 -3.16 -22.10
CA ALA A 221 7.13 -2.81 -22.38
C ALA A 221 7.64 -3.48 -23.68
N SER A 222 8.69 -2.92 -24.28
CA SER A 222 9.33 -3.50 -25.46
C SER A 222 10.06 -4.81 -25.14
N SER A 223 10.20 -5.68 -26.13
CA SER A 223 10.95 -6.94 -26.00
C SER A 223 12.41 -6.72 -25.56
N THR A 224 13.02 -5.63 -25.99
CA THR A 224 14.37 -5.24 -25.58
C THR A 224 14.42 -4.92 -24.09
N ALA A 225 13.46 -4.15 -23.57
CA ALA A 225 13.37 -3.85 -22.14
C ALA A 225 13.13 -5.10 -21.31
N VAL A 226 12.23 -5.99 -21.75
CA VAL A 226 11.99 -7.30 -21.12
C VAL A 226 13.27 -8.13 -21.06
N SER A 227 14.00 -8.24 -22.17
CA SER A 227 15.24 -9.02 -22.24
C SER A 227 16.33 -8.45 -21.32
N SER A 228 16.45 -7.12 -21.26
CA SER A 228 17.37 -6.43 -20.35
C SER A 228 17.05 -6.74 -18.89
N MET A 229 15.78 -6.65 -18.48
CA MET A 229 15.38 -6.92 -17.10
C MET A 229 15.51 -8.40 -16.74
N ARG A 230 15.20 -9.32 -17.65
CA ARG A 230 15.47 -10.74 -17.43
C ARG A 230 16.94 -11.01 -17.16
N LYS A 231 17.85 -10.43 -17.96
CA LYS A 231 19.31 -10.53 -17.75
C LYS A 231 19.73 -9.93 -16.41
N LYS A 232 19.26 -8.72 -16.09
CA LYS A 232 19.58 -8.01 -14.85
C LYS A 232 19.23 -8.82 -13.61
N TYR A 233 18.05 -9.43 -13.59
CA TYR A 233 17.53 -10.16 -12.45
C TYR A 233 17.77 -11.68 -12.49
N GLY A 234 18.52 -12.20 -13.47
CA GLY A 234 18.84 -13.63 -13.57
C GLY A 234 17.65 -14.51 -13.94
N ILE A 235 16.68 -13.97 -14.66
CA ILE A 235 15.51 -14.73 -15.14
C ILE A 235 15.88 -15.46 -16.42
N THR A 236 16.12 -16.76 -16.31
CA THR A 236 16.62 -17.61 -17.42
C THR A 236 15.55 -18.41 -18.13
N LYS A 237 14.42 -18.69 -17.45
CA LYS A 237 13.29 -19.47 -17.98
C LYS A 237 12.07 -18.58 -18.23
N LYS A 238 11.00 -19.12 -18.81
CA LYS A 238 9.66 -18.56 -18.71
C LYS A 238 9.30 -18.41 -17.22
N TYR A 239 8.51 -17.41 -16.86
CA TYR A 239 8.30 -17.18 -15.43
C TYR A 239 6.88 -16.78 -15.07
N ILE A 240 6.53 -17.14 -13.84
CA ILE A 240 5.37 -16.70 -13.11
C ILE A 240 5.83 -15.62 -12.15
N LEU A 241 5.17 -14.47 -12.17
CA LEU A 241 5.55 -13.31 -11.38
C LEU A 241 4.61 -13.09 -10.19
N SER A 242 5.16 -12.73 -9.05
CA SER A 242 4.41 -12.13 -7.93
C SER A 242 5.15 -10.90 -7.41
N VAL A 243 4.46 -9.78 -7.27
CA VAL A 243 5.04 -8.49 -6.81
C VAL A 243 4.30 -8.04 -5.56
N CYS A 244 4.99 -8.04 -4.42
CA CYS A 244 4.42 -7.63 -3.14
C CYS A 244 5.51 -7.50 -2.07
N THR A 245 5.23 -6.82 -0.96
CA THR A 245 6.00 -7.04 0.25
C THR A 245 5.85 -8.51 0.66
N LEU A 246 6.96 -9.22 0.91
CA LEU A 246 6.91 -10.62 1.34
C LEU A 246 6.39 -10.67 2.77
N GLU A 247 5.10 -10.94 2.94
CA GLU A 247 4.40 -11.01 4.22
C GLU A 247 3.30 -12.08 4.19
N PRO A 248 2.87 -12.64 5.33
CA PRO A 248 1.91 -13.74 5.36
C PRO A 248 0.59 -13.45 4.64
N ARG A 249 0.08 -12.23 4.71
CA ARG A 249 -1.17 -11.81 4.08
C ARG A 249 -1.17 -11.97 2.55
N LYS A 250 0.01 -11.89 1.93
CA LYS A 250 0.17 -12.09 0.47
C LYS A 250 0.10 -13.55 0.04
N ASN A 251 0.03 -14.45 1.02
CA ASN A 251 -0.19 -15.88 0.83
C ASN A 251 0.82 -16.57 -0.12
N LEU A 252 2.07 -16.11 -0.06
CA LEU A 252 3.15 -16.67 -0.88
C LEU A 252 3.43 -18.14 -0.58
N LYS A 253 3.04 -18.61 0.61
CA LYS A 253 3.13 -20.02 0.97
C LYS A 253 2.20 -20.89 0.12
N ALA A 254 0.95 -20.48 -0.06
CA ALA A 254 0.02 -21.16 -0.97
C ALA A 254 0.49 -21.09 -2.43
N LEU A 255 1.04 -19.95 -2.87
CA LEU A 255 1.62 -19.84 -4.21
C LEU A 255 2.80 -20.80 -4.42
N LEU A 256 3.71 -20.91 -3.43
CA LEU A 256 4.81 -21.87 -3.46
C LEU A 256 4.30 -23.32 -3.54
N GLN A 257 3.31 -23.67 -2.73
CA GLN A 257 2.72 -25.02 -2.73
C GLN A 257 2.03 -25.32 -4.07
N ALA A 258 1.27 -24.37 -4.62
CA ALA A 258 0.65 -24.51 -5.95
C ALA A 258 1.70 -24.69 -7.05
N PHE A 259 2.79 -23.93 -7.01
CA PHE A 259 3.91 -24.07 -7.93
C PHE A 259 4.57 -25.46 -7.82
N ARG A 260 4.73 -26.00 -6.61
CA ARG A 260 5.32 -27.32 -6.37
C ARG A 260 4.49 -28.47 -6.95
N ILE A 261 3.16 -28.39 -6.89
CA ILE A 261 2.28 -29.45 -7.43
C ILE A 261 1.96 -29.27 -8.90
N MET A 262 2.23 -28.09 -9.49
CA MET A 262 1.97 -27.77 -10.89
C MET A 262 2.77 -28.69 -11.83
N GLN A 263 2.11 -29.23 -12.85
CA GLN A 263 2.78 -30.01 -13.91
C GLN A 263 3.64 -29.08 -14.79
N GLY A 264 4.82 -29.55 -15.18
CA GLY A 264 5.76 -28.79 -16.01
C GLY A 264 6.46 -27.63 -15.27
N ARG A 265 6.37 -27.58 -13.94
CA ARG A 265 6.98 -26.53 -13.11
C ARG A 265 8.46 -26.29 -13.37
N ARG A 266 9.20 -27.33 -13.80
CA ARG A 266 10.64 -27.24 -14.09
C ARG A 266 10.98 -26.37 -15.29
N ASP A 267 10.02 -26.12 -16.19
CA ASP A 267 10.18 -25.27 -17.37
C ASP A 267 10.02 -23.77 -17.03
N TYR A 268 9.58 -23.48 -15.83
CA TYR A 268 9.29 -22.12 -15.38
C TYR A 268 10.12 -21.74 -14.15
N GLN A 269 10.28 -20.42 -13.95
CA GLN A 269 10.71 -19.83 -12.67
C GLN A 269 9.54 -19.16 -11.98
N LEU A 270 9.46 -19.29 -10.67
CA LEU A 270 8.60 -18.46 -9.81
C LEU A 270 9.43 -17.27 -9.34
N VAL A 271 9.10 -16.07 -9.83
CA VAL A 271 9.83 -14.84 -9.55
C VAL A 271 9.04 -14.03 -8.50
N LEU A 272 9.61 -13.89 -7.32
CA LEU A 272 9.05 -13.14 -6.21
C LEU A 272 9.76 -11.80 -6.08
N VAL A 273 9.05 -10.72 -6.34
CA VAL A 273 9.56 -9.34 -6.31
C VAL A 273 9.04 -8.61 -5.08
N GLY A 274 9.93 -8.04 -4.31
CA GLY A 274 9.58 -7.18 -3.18
C GLY A 274 10.51 -7.29 -1.99
N MET A 275 10.38 -6.33 -1.08
CA MET A 275 11.16 -6.36 0.16
C MET A 275 10.67 -7.45 1.10
N THR A 276 11.61 -7.97 1.88
CA THR A 276 11.32 -8.84 3.01
C THR A 276 10.48 -8.07 4.04
N GLY A 277 9.26 -8.55 4.27
CA GLY A 277 8.38 -8.07 5.33
C GLY A 277 8.67 -8.78 6.67
N TRP A 278 7.65 -8.89 7.49
CA TRP A 278 7.72 -9.55 8.80
C TRP A 278 7.15 -10.97 8.74
N VAL A 279 7.63 -11.84 9.66
CA VAL A 279 7.13 -13.23 9.87
C VAL A 279 7.22 -14.11 8.61
N ILE A 280 8.34 -14.01 7.88
CA ILE A 280 8.55 -14.83 6.66
C ILE A 280 9.66 -15.87 6.78
N SER A 281 10.21 -16.06 7.98
CA SER A 281 11.24 -17.08 8.22
C SER A 281 10.83 -18.48 7.72
N ASP A 282 9.55 -18.82 7.87
CA ASP A 282 9.03 -20.12 7.46
C ASP A 282 8.90 -20.24 5.94
N LEU A 283 8.54 -19.16 5.23
CA LEU A 283 8.55 -19.15 3.76
C LEU A 283 9.97 -19.43 3.23
N PHE A 284 11.00 -18.82 3.80
CA PHE A 284 12.38 -19.09 3.38
C PHE A 284 12.84 -20.53 3.68
N LYS A 285 12.42 -21.10 4.83
CA LYS A 285 12.66 -22.50 5.13
C LYS A 285 11.97 -23.42 4.13
N ASP A 286 10.70 -23.15 3.83
CA ASP A 286 9.90 -23.92 2.86
C ASP A 286 10.54 -23.86 1.46
N ILE A 287 11.06 -22.70 1.03
CA ILE A 287 11.80 -22.55 -0.21
C ILE A 287 13.11 -23.34 -0.18
N ALA A 288 13.90 -23.21 0.90
CA ALA A 288 15.20 -23.86 1.02
C ALA A 288 15.11 -25.39 1.01
N SER A 289 14.03 -25.96 1.55
CA SER A 289 13.76 -27.40 1.58
C SER A 289 12.95 -27.91 0.38
N SER A 290 12.58 -27.03 -0.55
CA SER A 290 11.73 -27.36 -1.69
C SER A 290 12.51 -28.06 -2.80
N ASP A 291 11.88 -29.05 -3.44
CA ASP A 291 12.36 -29.72 -4.67
C ASP A 291 12.39 -28.83 -5.92
N VAL A 292 11.82 -27.62 -5.81
CA VAL A 292 11.81 -26.59 -6.86
C VAL A 292 12.63 -25.35 -6.49
N ARG A 293 13.49 -25.44 -5.47
CA ARG A 293 14.31 -24.32 -4.98
C ARG A 293 15.03 -23.58 -6.11
N ASP A 294 15.66 -24.30 -7.02
CA ASP A 294 16.42 -23.73 -8.14
C ASP A 294 15.55 -23.04 -9.21
N ASN A 295 14.24 -23.23 -9.13
CA ASN A 295 13.25 -22.57 -9.97
C ASN A 295 12.61 -21.34 -9.27
N ILE A 296 13.00 -21.01 -8.04
CA ILE A 296 12.45 -19.88 -7.31
C ILE A 296 13.50 -18.78 -7.25
N LEU A 297 13.12 -17.60 -7.73
CA LEU A 297 13.96 -16.41 -7.71
C LEU A 297 13.33 -15.32 -6.84
N ILE A 298 14.06 -14.85 -5.84
CA ILE A 298 13.65 -13.70 -5.01
C ILE A 298 14.57 -12.54 -5.37
N THR A 299 14.01 -11.50 -5.99
CA THR A 299 14.79 -10.35 -6.48
C THR A 299 15.10 -9.32 -5.39
N GLY A 300 14.35 -9.34 -4.28
CA GLY A 300 14.31 -8.21 -3.37
C GLY A 300 13.54 -7.01 -3.96
N TYR A 301 13.82 -5.81 -3.47
CA TYR A 301 13.18 -4.59 -3.95
C TYR A 301 13.59 -4.28 -5.40
N VAL A 302 12.58 -4.01 -6.22
CA VAL A 302 12.73 -3.54 -7.60
C VAL A 302 12.11 -2.14 -7.70
N PRO A 303 12.82 -1.15 -8.28
CA PRO A 303 12.25 0.18 -8.51
C PRO A 303 11.02 0.13 -9.41
N ASN A 304 10.04 1.00 -9.16
CA ASN A 304 8.81 1.05 -9.96
C ASN A 304 9.08 1.20 -11.47
N SER A 305 10.11 1.97 -11.85
CA SER A 305 10.51 2.16 -13.25
C SER A 305 10.97 0.86 -13.96
N GLU A 306 11.25 -0.20 -13.22
CA GLU A 306 11.71 -1.48 -13.75
C GLU A 306 10.63 -2.58 -13.67
N LEU A 307 9.46 -2.28 -13.10
CA LEU A 307 8.40 -3.27 -12.91
C LEU A 307 7.65 -3.57 -14.23
N ALA A 308 7.40 -2.57 -15.07
CA ALA A 308 6.65 -2.78 -16.31
C ALA A 308 7.25 -3.89 -17.22
N PRO A 309 8.57 -3.91 -17.50
CA PRO A 309 9.16 -5.01 -18.26
C PRO A 309 9.06 -6.38 -17.57
N LEU A 310 9.09 -6.42 -16.22
CA LEU A 310 8.92 -7.66 -15.47
C LEU A 310 7.47 -8.18 -15.54
N TYR A 311 6.49 -7.30 -15.44
CA TYR A 311 5.09 -7.68 -15.68
C TYR A 311 4.86 -8.14 -17.12
N THR A 312 5.32 -7.34 -18.11
CA THR A 312 5.11 -7.64 -19.53
C THR A 312 5.77 -8.95 -19.97
N GLY A 313 6.94 -9.26 -19.40
CA GLY A 313 7.67 -10.47 -19.77
C GLY A 313 7.22 -11.75 -19.05
N ALA A 314 6.32 -11.64 -18.07
CA ALA A 314 5.79 -12.79 -17.34
C ALA A 314 4.75 -13.55 -18.15
N GLU A 315 4.77 -14.89 -18.07
CA GLU A 315 3.72 -15.73 -18.67
C GLU A 315 2.38 -15.56 -17.95
N LEU A 316 2.42 -15.27 -16.64
CA LEU A 316 1.29 -14.88 -15.81
C LEU A 316 1.76 -14.18 -14.54
N PHE A 317 0.90 -13.34 -13.98
CA PHE A 317 1.01 -12.75 -12.67
C PHE A 317 0.11 -13.50 -11.68
N ALA A 318 0.67 -14.00 -10.58
CA ALA A 318 -0.05 -14.76 -9.56
C ALA A 318 -0.08 -13.98 -8.24
N PHE A 319 -1.28 -13.68 -7.74
CA PHE A 319 -1.46 -12.84 -6.56
C PHE A 319 -2.59 -13.37 -5.66
N PRO A 320 -2.39 -14.51 -4.97
CA PRO A 320 -3.41 -15.14 -4.14
C PRO A 320 -3.53 -14.53 -2.74
N SER A 321 -3.52 -13.19 -2.64
CA SER A 321 -3.57 -12.46 -1.37
C SER A 321 -4.84 -12.78 -0.59
N LEU A 322 -4.70 -12.92 0.74
CA LEU A 322 -5.84 -13.18 1.63
C LEU A 322 -6.73 -11.94 1.80
N TYR A 323 -6.13 -10.76 1.80
CA TYR A 323 -6.85 -9.49 1.96
C TYR A 323 -6.06 -8.32 1.35
N GLU A 324 -6.77 -7.42 0.66
CA GLU A 324 -6.24 -6.17 0.12
C GLU A 324 -7.23 -5.03 0.34
N GLY A 325 -6.69 -3.82 0.52
CA GLY A 325 -7.53 -2.61 0.51
C GLY A 325 -8.00 -2.21 -0.89
N PHE A 326 -7.20 -2.54 -1.93
CA PHE A 326 -7.56 -2.32 -3.34
C PHE A 326 -7.05 -3.42 -4.27
N GLY A 327 -5.73 -3.58 -4.37
CA GLY A 327 -5.11 -4.55 -5.28
C GLY A 327 -4.35 -3.90 -6.43
N LEU A 328 -3.59 -2.83 -6.15
CA LEU A 328 -2.77 -2.15 -7.15
C LEU A 328 -1.90 -3.10 -7.98
N PRO A 329 -1.20 -4.12 -7.41
CA PRO A 329 -0.39 -5.03 -8.22
C PRO A 329 -1.18 -5.81 -9.28
N VAL A 330 -2.45 -6.11 -9.02
CA VAL A 330 -3.35 -6.73 -10.01
C VAL A 330 -3.61 -5.78 -11.17
N LEU A 331 -3.90 -4.52 -10.86
CA LEU A 331 -4.15 -3.49 -11.86
C LEU A 331 -2.89 -3.15 -12.66
N GLU A 332 -1.73 -3.08 -12.00
CA GLU A 332 -0.42 -2.87 -12.62
C GLU A 332 -0.09 -3.97 -13.63
N ALA A 333 -0.29 -5.24 -13.23
CA ALA A 333 -0.11 -6.40 -14.12
C ALA A 333 -1.04 -6.32 -15.34
N MET A 334 -2.32 -6.01 -15.14
CA MET A 334 -3.30 -5.83 -16.21
C MET A 334 -2.90 -4.70 -17.16
N GLN A 335 -2.42 -3.58 -16.64
CA GLN A 335 -2.00 -2.43 -17.43
C GLN A 335 -0.73 -2.71 -18.24
N CYS A 336 0.14 -3.60 -17.75
CA CYS A 336 1.29 -4.10 -18.48
C CYS A 336 0.96 -5.25 -19.49
N GLY A 337 -0.31 -5.63 -19.62
CA GLY A 337 -0.73 -6.72 -20.49
C GLY A 337 -0.35 -8.11 -19.98
N CYS A 338 -0.08 -8.26 -18.69
CA CYS A 338 0.20 -9.55 -18.05
C CYS A 338 -1.11 -10.26 -17.72
N PRO A 339 -1.29 -11.55 -18.08
CA PRO A 339 -2.43 -12.34 -17.62
C PRO A 339 -2.41 -12.51 -16.10
N VAL A 340 -3.55 -12.43 -15.45
CA VAL A 340 -3.65 -12.40 -13.99
C VAL A 340 -4.42 -13.62 -13.46
N ILE A 341 -3.84 -14.24 -12.43
CA ILE A 341 -4.53 -15.16 -11.50
C ILE A 341 -4.45 -14.53 -10.11
N THR A 342 -5.58 -14.40 -9.45
CA THR A 342 -5.65 -13.74 -8.14
C THR A 342 -6.70 -14.38 -7.24
N SER A 343 -6.83 -13.91 -6.01
CA SER A 343 -7.88 -14.37 -5.10
C SER A 343 -9.24 -13.74 -5.41
N ASN A 344 -10.31 -14.42 -4.98
CA ASN A 344 -11.68 -13.91 -5.02
C ASN A 344 -12.06 -13.16 -3.73
N SER A 345 -11.09 -12.76 -2.90
CA SER A 345 -11.29 -12.18 -1.59
C SER A 345 -11.12 -10.65 -1.57
N SER A 346 -11.73 -10.02 -0.57
CA SER A 346 -11.65 -8.57 -0.29
C SER A 346 -11.97 -7.69 -1.51
N SER A 347 -11.18 -6.65 -1.76
CA SER A 347 -11.34 -5.70 -2.88
C SER A 347 -10.88 -6.25 -4.25
N ILE A 348 -10.21 -7.39 -4.29
CA ILE A 348 -9.65 -7.93 -5.54
C ILE A 348 -10.69 -8.11 -6.64
N PRO A 349 -11.92 -8.66 -6.39
CA PRO A 349 -12.95 -8.79 -7.40
C PRO A 349 -13.37 -7.44 -8.04
N GLU A 350 -13.34 -6.35 -7.27
CA GLU A 350 -13.66 -5.00 -7.77
C GLU A 350 -12.64 -4.53 -8.81
N VAL A 351 -11.38 -4.90 -8.64
CA VAL A 351 -10.30 -4.55 -9.57
C VAL A 351 -10.28 -5.50 -10.75
N ALA A 352 -10.29 -6.81 -10.48
CA ALA A 352 -10.12 -7.86 -11.47
C ALA A 352 -11.28 -7.97 -12.45
N GLY A 353 -12.52 -7.87 -11.97
CA GLY A 353 -13.72 -8.10 -12.79
C GLY A 353 -13.68 -9.46 -13.48
N ASP A 354 -13.98 -9.48 -14.76
CA ASP A 354 -13.89 -10.69 -15.63
C ASP A 354 -12.53 -10.84 -16.34
N ALA A 355 -11.56 -10.03 -15.99
CA ALA A 355 -10.26 -9.92 -16.66
C ALA A 355 -9.15 -10.76 -16.00
N ALA A 356 -9.46 -11.52 -14.97
CA ALA A 356 -8.55 -12.44 -14.29
C ALA A 356 -9.22 -13.77 -14.00
N ILE A 357 -8.43 -14.81 -13.74
CA ILE A 357 -8.92 -15.99 -13.05
C ILE A 357 -8.88 -15.69 -11.56
N MET A 358 -10.01 -15.84 -10.90
CA MET A 358 -10.13 -15.68 -9.45
C MET A 358 -10.31 -17.06 -8.81
N VAL A 359 -9.51 -17.31 -7.76
CA VAL A 359 -9.52 -18.57 -7.00
C VAL A 359 -9.71 -18.28 -5.51
N ASP A 360 -10.23 -19.25 -4.79
CA ASP A 360 -10.18 -19.18 -3.33
C ASP A 360 -8.70 -19.18 -2.89
N PRO A 361 -8.25 -18.23 -2.06
CA PRO A 361 -6.85 -18.16 -1.64
C PRO A 361 -6.39 -19.37 -0.82
N GLU A 362 -7.29 -20.19 -0.29
CA GLU A 362 -7.00 -21.42 0.42
C GLU A 362 -7.02 -22.66 -0.51
N ASP A 363 -7.55 -22.55 -1.72
CA ASP A 363 -7.57 -23.63 -2.72
C ASP A 363 -6.25 -23.71 -3.51
N ILE A 364 -5.26 -24.39 -2.94
CA ILE A 364 -3.94 -24.59 -3.55
C ILE A 364 -4.04 -25.39 -4.86
N THR A 365 -4.91 -26.38 -4.92
CA THR A 365 -5.12 -27.21 -6.09
C THR A 365 -5.77 -26.44 -7.23
N GLY A 366 -6.78 -25.64 -6.94
CA GLY A 366 -7.42 -24.74 -7.90
C GLY A 366 -6.45 -23.67 -8.43
N LEU A 367 -5.59 -23.13 -7.56
CA LEU A 367 -4.54 -22.21 -7.96
C LEU A 367 -3.55 -22.88 -8.94
N ALA A 368 -3.06 -24.08 -8.63
CA ALA A 368 -2.16 -24.83 -9.50
C ALA A 368 -2.80 -25.16 -10.86
N ALA A 369 -4.03 -25.67 -10.84
CA ALA A 369 -4.79 -25.97 -12.05
C ALA A 369 -5.04 -24.72 -12.93
N SER A 370 -5.34 -23.58 -12.29
CA SER A 370 -5.50 -22.30 -12.98
C SER A 370 -4.20 -21.82 -13.63
N MET A 371 -3.06 -21.96 -12.93
CA MET A 371 -1.74 -21.66 -13.49
C MET A 371 -1.45 -22.55 -14.71
N GLU A 372 -1.66 -23.85 -14.61
CA GLU A 372 -1.47 -24.77 -15.72
C GLU A 372 -2.35 -24.43 -16.93
N LYS A 373 -3.61 -24.11 -16.71
CA LYS A 373 -4.56 -23.71 -17.77
C LYS A 373 -4.04 -22.51 -18.56
N VAL A 374 -3.56 -21.48 -17.87
CA VAL A 374 -3.01 -20.26 -18.51
C VAL A 374 -1.72 -20.57 -19.25
N LEU A 375 -0.82 -21.35 -18.65
CA LEU A 375 0.51 -21.64 -19.20
C LEU A 375 0.43 -22.57 -20.43
N LYS A 376 -0.48 -23.54 -20.43
CA LYS A 376 -0.65 -24.52 -21.53
C LYS A 376 -1.48 -23.96 -22.72
N ASN A 377 -2.33 -22.94 -22.48
CA ASN A 377 -3.23 -22.42 -23.52
C ASN A 377 -2.90 -20.96 -23.87
N ARG A 378 -2.10 -20.78 -24.93
CA ARG A 378 -1.68 -19.45 -25.40
C ARG A 378 -2.85 -18.57 -25.79
N ALA A 379 -3.86 -19.08 -26.51
CA ALA A 379 -5.01 -18.29 -26.95
C ALA A 379 -5.82 -17.78 -25.73
N PHE A 380 -5.98 -18.62 -24.72
CA PHE A 380 -6.65 -18.23 -23.47
C PHE A 380 -5.84 -17.18 -22.70
N ARG A 381 -4.52 -17.38 -22.58
CA ARG A 381 -3.59 -16.44 -21.98
C ARG A 381 -3.65 -15.07 -22.65
N ASP A 382 -3.57 -15.04 -23.99
CA ASP A 382 -3.64 -13.80 -24.77
C ASP A 382 -5.02 -13.13 -24.65
N SER A 383 -6.08 -13.89 -24.46
CA SER A 383 -7.43 -13.38 -24.20
C SER A 383 -7.49 -12.69 -22.84
N LEU A 384 -6.93 -13.29 -21.77
CA LEU A 384 -6.86 -12.68 -20.45
C LEU A 384 -6.05 -11.38 -20.48
N ALA A 385 -4.90 -11.36 -21.15
CA ALA A 385 -4.07 -10.17 -21.30
C ALA A 385 -4.86 -9.00 -21.96
N ARG A 386 -5.58 -9.29 -23.06
CA ARG A 386 -6.43 -8.28 -23.72
C ARG A 386 -7.56 -7.77 -22.80
N LYS A 387 -8.22 -8.67 -22.07
CA LYS A 387 -9.24 -8.29 -21.08
C LYS A 387 -8.64 -7.41 -19.97
N GLY A 388 -7.45 -7.76 -19.47
CA GLY A 388 -6.72 -6.98 -18.46
C GLY A 388 -6.43 -5.55 -18.95
N LEU A 389 -5.88 -5.42 -20.15
CA LEU A 389 -5.62 -4.11 -20.78
C LEU A 389 -6.90 -3.26 -20.95
N LYS A 390 -8.03 -3.90 -21.31
CA LYS A 390 -9.31 -3.20 -21.39
C LYS A 390 -9.81 -2.79 -20.00
N ARG A 391 -9.70 -3.68 -19.01
CA ARG A 391 -10.15 -3.46 -17.64
C ARG A 391 -9.39 -2.32 -16.99
N SER A 392 -8.05 -2.28 -17.13
CA SER A 392 -7.21 -1.25 -16.50
C SER A 392 -7.57 0.17 -16.94
N LYS A 393 -8.08 0.38 -18.14
CA LYS A 393 -8.53 1.69 -18.65
C LYS A 393 -9.76 2.26 -17.94
N LEU A 394 -10.48 1.45 -17.15
CA LEU A 394 -11.60 1.93 -16.35
C LEU A 394 -11.13 2.75 -15.14
N PHE A 395 -9.88 2.58 -14.73
CA PHE A 395 -9.25 3.24 -13.61
C PHE A 395 -8.29 4.33 -14.08
N SER A 396 -8.42 5.53 -13.56
CA SER A 396 -7.46 6.61 -13.82
C SER A 396 -7.38 7.54 -12.61
N TRP A 397 -6.20 8.08 -12.36
CA TRP A 397 -5.97 9.04 -11.28
C TRP A 397 -6.79 10.31 -11.46
N GLU A 398 -7.00 10.74 -12.70
CA GLU A 398 -7.88 11.87 -13.01
C GLU A 398 -9.31 11.62 -12.51
N LYS A 399 -9.90 10.43 -12.79
CA LYS A 399 -11.25 10.08 -12.31
C LYS A 399 -11.29 10.04 -10.79
N SER A 400 -10.27 9.45 -10.16
CA SER A 400 -10.15 9.36 -8.70
C SER A 400 -10.06 10.74 -8.07
N ALA A 401 -9.26 11.64 -8.62
CA ALA A 401 -9.11 13.00 -8.12
C ALA A 401 -10.37 13.85 -8.32
N ARG A 402 -11.08 13.70 -9.46
CA ARG A 402 -12.39 14.35 -9.68
C ARG A 402 -13.43 13.89 -8.66
N ALA A 403 -13.50 12.58 -8.41
CA ALA A 403 -14.42 12.02 -7.42
C ALA A 403 -14.06 12.50 -5.99
N LEU A 404 -12.78 12.57 -5.66
CA LEU A 404 -12.32 13.13 -4.38
C LEU A 404 -12.74 14.59 -4.23
N LEU A 405 -12.51 15.41 -5.25
CA LEU A 405 -12.90 16.83 -5.24
C LEU A 405 -14.41 16.98 -5.07
N GLN A 406 -15.22 16.25 -5.83
CA GLN A 406 -16.68 16.23 -5.70
C GLN A 406 -17.13 15.84 -4.29
N SER A 407 -16.53 14.79 -3.70
CA SER A 407 -16.84 14.38 -2.34
C SER A 407 -16.51 15.46 -1.31
N LEU A 408 -15.36 16.15 -1.45
CA LEU A 408 -14.98 17.26 -0.58
C LEU A 408 -15.92 18.47 -0.73
N GLU A 409 -16.38 18.77 -1.94
CA GLU A 409 -17.30 19.88 -2.21
C GLU A 409 -18.66 19.73 -1.53
N THR A 410 -19.09 18.50 -1.27
CA THR A 410 -20.34 18.24 -0.51
C THR A 410 -20.25 18.60 0.99
N LEU A 411 -19.07 18.91 1.49
CA LEU A 411 -18.86 19.32 2.89
C LEU A 411 -19.01 20.82 3.12
N LYS A 412 -19.27 21.58 2.05
CA LYS A 412 -19.53 23.03 2.12
C LYS A 412 -20.64 23.39 3.08
#